data_70ad8655d3c8f142e71d938a3dbb4394
#
_entry.id   70ad8655d3c8f142e71d938a3dbb4394
#
_cell.length_a   1.000
_cell.length_b   1.000
_cell.length_c   1.000
_cell.angle_alpha   90.00
_cell.angle_beta   90.00
_cell.angle_gamma   90.00
#
_symmetry.space_group_name_H-M   'P 1'
#
loop_
_entity.id
_entity.type
_entity.pdbx_description
1 polymer ?
#
loop_
_entity_poly.entity_id
_entity_poly.type
_entity_poly.pdbx_seq_one_letter_code
_entity_poly.pdbx_strand_id
1 'polypeptide(L)' 'MLTSKELLHLEDFLGMEQNGAKALNHFATMCQDSQTQQMLQQMSQKCQQNFQTVSRHLSAGQNLQ' A
#
# COMPACT_ATOMS: atom_id res chain seq x y z
N MET A 1 9.68 -18.87 7.72
CA MET A 1 8.34 -19.07 7.14
C MET A 1 7.29 -18.37 7.98
N LEU A 2 6.29 -17.78 7.35
CA LEU A 2 5.27 -17.01 8.05
C LEU A 2 4.28 -17.93 8.74
N THR A 3 3.89 -17.57 9.97
CA THR A 3 2.78 -18.23 10.65
C THR A 3 1.46 -17.74 10.03
N SER A 4 0.37 -18.48 10.28
CA SER A 4 -0.96 -18.07 9.84
C SER A 4 -1.35 -16.70 10.37
N LYS A 5 -0.99 -16.42 11.63
CA LYS A 5 -1.27 -15.13 12.25
C LYS A 5 -0.49 -13.99 11.58
N GLU A 6 0.79 -14.22 11.30
CA GLU A 6 1.61 -13.24 10.60
C GLU A 6 1.08 -12.98 9.19
N LEU A 7 0.66 -14.02 8.49
CA LEU A 7 0.08 -13.89 7.16
C LEU A 7 -1.18 -13.03 7.18
N LEU A 8 -2.06 -13.25 8.16
CA LEU A 8 -3.28 -12.45 8.30
C LEU A 8 -2.95 -10.98 8.54
N HIS A 9 -1.96 -10.69 9.38
CA HIS A 9 -1.54 -9.31 9.63
C HIS A 9 -1.00 -8.64 8.37
N LEU A 10 -0.24 -9.38 7.57
CA LEU A 10 0.30 -8.83 6.32
C LEU A 10 -0.79 -8.61 5.29
N GLU A 11 -1.79 -9.48 5.21
CA GLU A 11 -2.93 -9.29 4.33
C GLU A 11 -3.71 -8.04 4.73
N ASP A 12 -3.92 -7.82 6.02
CA ASP A 12 -4.56 -6.60 6.53
C ASP A 12 -3.74 -5.37 6.16
N PHE A 13 -2.43 -5.43 6.32
CA PHE A 13 -1.52 -4.34 5.93
C PHE A 13 -1.65 -4.02 4.45
N LEU A 14 -1.66 -5.04 3.59
CA LEU A 14 -1.80 -4.84 2.15
C LEU A 14 -3.11 -4.15 1.81
N GLY A 15 -4.21 -4.55 2.46
CA GLY A 15 -5.50 -3.91 2.28
C GLY A 15 -5.48 -2.45 2.69
N MET A 16 -4.83 -2.13 3.81
CA MET A 16 -4.68 -0.75 4.28
C MET A 16 -3.86 0.09 3.30
N GLU A 17 -2.77 -0.45 2.77
CA GLU A 17 -1.94 0.27 1.81
C GLU A 17 -2.70 0.55 0.52
N GLN A 18 -3.46 -0.43 0.03
CA GLN A 18 -4.25 -0.27 -1.18
C GLN A 18 -5.35 0.77 -0.99
N ASN A 19 -6.09 0.70 0.12
CA ASN A 19 -7.14 1.66 0.44
C ASN A 19 -6.55 3.04 0.70
N GLY A 20 -5.40 3.11 1.34
CA GLY A 20 -4.70 4.37 1.59
C GLY A 20 -4.32 5.07 0.30
N ALA A 21 -3.79 4.33 -0.68
CA ALA A 21 -3.44 4.90 -1.98
C ALA A 21 -4.66 5.48 -2.68
N LYS A 22 -5.78 4.75 -2.66
CA LYS A 22 -7.03 5.22 -3.27
C LYS A 22 -7.55 6.47 -2.60
N ALA A 23 -7.54 6.51 -1.26
CA ALA A 23 -8.00 7.66 -0.49
C ALA A 23 -7.14 8.89 -0.77
N LEU A 24 -5.82 8.71 -0.80
CA LEU A 24 -4.89 9.81 -1.07
C LEU A 24 -5.08 10.38 -2.48
N ASN A 25 -5.25 9.52 -3.47
CA ASN A 25 -5.52 9.96 -4.83
C ASN A 25 -6.84 10.74 -4.90
N HIS A 26 -7.87 10.24 -4.21
CA HIS A 26 -9.16 10.92 -4.19
C HIS A 26 -9.04 12.30 -3.56
N PHE A 27 -8.38 12.42 -2.42
CA PHE A 27 -8.15 13.70 -1.76
C PHE A 27 -7.35 14.65 -2.65
N ALA A 28 -6.36 14.13 -3.38
CA ALA A 28 -5.58 14.95 -4.30
C ALA A 28 -6.45 15.59 -5.37
N THR A 29 -7.46 14.87 -5.89
CA THR A 29 -8.35 15.44 -6.90
C THR A 29 -9.22 16.56 -6.34
N MET A 30 -9.45 16.59 -5.04
CA MET A 30 -10.30 17.61 -4.39
C MET A 30 -9.50 18.81 -3.90
N CYS A 31 -8.18 18.72 -3.84
CA CYS A 31 -7.33 19.83 -3.40
C CYS A 31 -7.15 20.85 -4.50
N GLN A 32 -7.26 22.12 -4.13
CA GLN A 32 -7.01 23.24 -5.06
C GLN A 32 -5.56 23.69 -5.01
N ASP A 33 -4.87 23.42 -3.91
CA ASP A 33 -3.46 23.79 -3.75
C ASP A 33 -2.56 22.75 -4.39
N SER A 34 -1.73 23.20 -5.35
CA SER A 34 -0.88 22.30 -6.12
C SER A 34 0.19 21.61 -5.29
N GLN A 35 0.72 22.29 -4.27
CA GLN A 35 1.72 21.67 -3.40
C GLN A 35 1.12 20.52 -2.59
N THR A 36 -0.09 20.72 -2.08
CA THR A 36 -0.80 19.68 -1.34
C THR A 36 -1.16 18.52 -2.26
N GLN A 37 -1.59 18.81 -3.49
CA GLN A 37 -1.86 17.75 -4.47
C GLN A 37 -0.64 16.88 -4.72
N GLN A 38 0.50 17.51 -4.95
CA GLN A 38 1.75 16.79 -5.21
C GLN A 38 2.16 15.93 -4.02
N MET A 39 2.03 16.48 -2.81
CA MET A 39 2.34 15.75 -1.59
C MET A 39 1.47 14.50 -1.45
N LEU A 40 0.16 14.66 -1.66
CA LEU A 40 -0.78 13.53 -1.56
C LEU A 40 -0.51 12.49 -2.63
N GLN A 41 -0.16 12.91 -3.85
CA GLN A 41 0.17 11.98 -4.92
C GLN A 41 1.45 11.20 -4.60
N GLN A 42 2.45 11.85 -4.03
CA GLN A 42 3.69 11.18 -3.61
C GLN A 42 3.42 10.16 -2.51
N MET A 43 2.56 10.51 -1.55
CA MET A 43 2.17 9.58 -0.49
C MET A 43 1.43 8.38 -1.06
N SER A 44 0.56 8.59 -2.04
CA SER A 44 -0.15 7.51 -2.72
C SER A 44 0.82 6.57 -3.43
N GLN A 45 1.81 7.11 -4.13
CA GLN A 45 2.83 6.31 -4.80
C GLN A 45 3.61 5.47 -3.79
N LYS A 46 3.93 6.04 -2.63
CA LYS A 46 4.64 5.32 -1.59
C LYS A 46 3.81 4.17 -1.05
N CYS A 47 2.51 4.37 -0.86
CA CYS A 47 1.60 3.29 -0.48
C CYS A 47 1.60 2.17 -1.50
N GLN A 48 1.57 2.50 -2.79
CA GLN A 48 1.61 1.52 -3.86
C GLN A 48 2.92 0.75 -3.88
N GLN A 49 4.04 1.44 -3.68
CA GLN A 49 5.36 0.80 -3.60
C GLN A 49 5.44 -0.16 -2.41
N ASN A 50 4.92 0.25 -1.26
CA ASN A 50 4.89 -0.60 -0.08
C ASN A 50 4.04 -1.84 -0.33
N PHE A 51 2.89 -1.67 -0.96
CA PHE A 51 2.02 -2.79 -1.34
C PHE A 51 2.78 -3.78 -2.23
N GLN A 52 3.44 -3.29 -3.26
CA GLN A 52 4.17 -4.14 -4.20
C GLN A 52 5.32 -4.88 -3.51
N THR A 53 6.05 -4.18 -2.66
CA THR A 53 7.19 -4.76 -1.96
C THR A 53 6.75 -5.90 -1.05
N VAL A 54 5.73 -5.69 -0.24
CA VAL A 54 5.23 -6.71 0.69
C VAL A 54 4.57 -7.85 -0.08
N SER A 55 3.81 -7.53 -1.12
CA SER A 55 3.12 -8.53 -1.95
C SER A 55 4.13 -9.47 -2.60
N ARG A 56 5.23 -8.95 -3.14
CA ARG A 56 6.28 -9.79 -3.74
C ARG A 56 6.94 -10.66 -2.69
N HIS A 57 7.15 -10.14 -1.51
CA HIS A 57 7.75 -10.88 -0.40
C HIS A 57 6.88 -12.07 0.00
N LEU A 58 5.57 -11.85 0.07
CA LEU A 58 4.62 -12.92 0.37
C LEU A 58 4.60 -13.98 -0.72
N SER A 59 4.59 -13.56 -1.97
CA SER A 59 4.58 -14.49 -3.10
C SER A 59 5.84 -15.36 -3.11
N ALA A 60 6.99 -14.75 -2.84
CA ALA A 60 8.26 -15.49 -2.77
C ALA A 60 8.22 -16.51 -1.62
N GLY A 61 7.69 -16.12 -0.46
CA GLY A 61 7.55 -17.03 0.67
C GLY A 61 6.62 -18.19 0.38
N GLN A 62 5.51 -17.92 -0.29
CA GLN A 62 4.57 -18.96 -0.68
C GLN A 62 5.17 -19.93 -1.69
N ASN A 63 5.97 -19.43 -2.62
CA ASN A 63 6.59 -20.26 -3.64
C ASN A 63 7.64 -21.21 -3.07
N LEU A 64 8.16 -20.90 -1.90
CA LEU A 64 9.16 -21.74 -1.23
C LEU A 64 8.52 -22.88 -0.44
N GLN A 65 7.23 -22.89 -0.30
CA GLN A 65 6.50 -23.96 0.37
C GLN A 65 6.11 -25.05 -0.61
#